data_d72022c4c6d204f426e6ac3efd105db4
#
_entry.id   d72022c4c6d204f426e6ac3efd105db4
#
_cell.length_a   1.000
_cell.length_b   1.000
_cell.length_c   1.000
_cell.angle_alpha   90.00
_cell.angle_beta   90.00
_cell.angle_gamma   90.00
#
_symmetry.space_group_name_H-M   'P 1'
#
loop_
_entity.id
_entity.type
_entity.pdbx_description
1 polymer ?
#
loop_
_entity_poly.entity_id
_entity_poly.type
_entity_poly.pdbx_seq_one_letter_code
_entity_poly.pdbx_strand_id
1 'polypeptide(L)'
;RRQRQMCIRDSFLTLTLLSSFWGFCIAQKHYLLKSPNGELIINIEVGDKIYYSLLHRGKSVIASSPISMSLDGDKTLGEKSRVKNVHMHQINESISTVFYKRNLVNNFCNELIITFKEDFQLNFRAYNEGMAYRFVVTENKPFIVMNEEATFNFEKDYMTYVPFVRGGKNKKIEEQFFNSFENVYTHLSLSEMPSNQIAFTPVVVELEGGGKLCIAESDVESYPGMFVCNAERSTSLKGIFAPYPKKLLQGGHNNLQMQVTERENYIAKCSGKRTFPWRIAIVSSDDKELLDNDLVYKLAAPSRIDDTSWIKPGKAAWEWWNHWGLSGVDFKAGVNNATYKAYIDFAAKHGIEYVILDEGWAVNLKADLFQVVPEIDLKELVAYAESKNIGLILWAGYYAFERDMEDICRYYSELGIKGFKVDFMD
;
A
#
# COMPACT_ATOMS: atom_id res chain seq x y z
N ARG A 1 66.03 -26.24 66.42
CA ARG A 1 65.04 -26.13 67.49
C ARG A 1 63.71 -25.83 66.84
N ARG A 2 62.86 -26.78 66.56
CA ARG A 2 61.66 -27.20 67.29
C ARG A 2 60.80 -26.02 67.75
N GLN A 3 59.61 -25.86 67.11
CA GLN A 3 58.40 -26.27 67.79
C GLN A 3 57.19 -26.25 66.81
N ARG A 4 56.40 -27.25 67.00
CA ARG A 4 55.04 -27.55 66.48
C ARG A 4 54.03 -26.61 67.09
N GLN A 5 52.91 -26.44 66.39
CA GLN A 5 51.53 -26.63 66.82
C GLN A 5 50.62 -26.11 65.74
N MET A 6 49.80 -26.84 65.21
CA MET A 6 48.56 -27.57 65.55
C MET A 6 47.31 -26.84 64.95
N CYS A 7 46.66 -27.62 64.14
CA CYS A 7 45.34 -27.54 63.59
C CYS A 7 44.27 -26.71 64.28
N ILE A 8 43.47 -25.98 63.52
CA ILE A 8 41.98 -26.04 63.65
C ILE A 8 41.41 -26.02 62.24
N ARG A 9 40.63 -27.07 61.93
CA ARG A 9 39.74 -27.19 60.74
C ARG A 9 38.49 -26.42 61.04
N ASP A 10 38.15 -25.43 60.26
CA ASP A 10 36.78 -24.96 60.15
C ASP A 10 36.32 -25.12 58.71
N SER A 11 35.45 -26.11 58.54
CA SER A 11 34.74 -26.41 57.29
C SER A 11 33.60 -25.41 57.12
N PHE A 12 33.79 -24.43 56.28
CA PHE A 12 32.66 -23.67 55.73
C PHE A 12 32.11 -24.40 54.51
N LEU A 13 30.95 -25.03 54.69
CA LEU A 13 30.13 -25.52 53.59
C LEU A 13 29.50 -24.31 52.87
N THR A 14 30.09 -23.90 51.76
CA THR A 14 29.45 -22.95 50.87
C THR A 14 28.46 -23.69 49.98
N LEU A 15 27.18 -23.62 50.36
CA LEU A 15 26.07 -24.11 49.54
C LEU A 15 25.90 -23.14 48.34
N THR A 16 26.48 -23.46 47.22
CA THR A 16 26.24 -22.76 45.93
C THR A 16 24.86 -23.21 45.42
N LEU A 17 23.83 -22.36 45.61
CA LEU A 17 22.56 -22.48 44.90
C LEU A 17 22.83 -22.18 43.41
N LEU A 18 22.98 -23.20 42.60
CA LEU A 18 22.81 -23.13 41.18
C LEU A 18 21.32 -22.91 40.89
N SER A 19 20.91 -21.66 40.78
CA SER A 19 19.65 -21.30 40.13
C SER A 19 19.77 -21.63 38.65
N SER A 20 19.31 -22.80 38.23
CA SER A 20 19.12 -23.16 36.83
C SER A 20 18.04 -22.25 36.26
N PHE A 21 18.44 -21.17 35.60
CA PHE A 21 17.60 -20.45 34.65
C PHE A 21 17.31 -21.39 33.49
N TRP A 22 16.20 -22.09 33.54
CA TRP A 22 15.61 -22.74 32.39
C TRP A 22 15.05 -21.64 31.49
N GLY A 23 15.89 -21.02 30.70
CA GLY A 23 15.45 -20.27 29.56
C GLY A 23 14.74 -21.24 28.62
N PHE A 24 13.44 -21.09 28.42
CA PHE A 24 12.72 -21.76 27.36
C PHE A 24 13.30 -21.28 26.02
N CYS A 25 14.31 -22.00 25.54
CA CYS A 25 14.79 -21.80 24.17
C CYS A 25 13.68 -22.31 23.23
N ILE A 26 12.97 -21.43 22.58
CA ILE A 26 12.01 -21.81 21.52
C ILE A 26 12.86 -22.42 20.40
N ALA A 27 12.69 -23.70 20.15
CA ALA A 27 13.40 -24.36 19.06
C ALA A 27 13.07 -23.66 17.73
N GLN A 28 14.09 -23.14 17.06
CA GLN A 28 13.97 -22.48 15.77
C GLN A 28 13.43 -23.48 14.74
N LYS A 29 12.39 -23.08 14.01
CA LYS A 29 11.78 -23.87 12.92
C LYS A 29 12.06 -23.19 11.59
N HIS A 30 12.42 -24.00 10.61
CA HIS A 30 12.71 -23.54 9.26
C HIS A 30 11.68 -24.11 8.28
N TYR A 31 11.18 -23.24 7.39
CA TYR A 31 10.29 -23.62 6.31
C TYR A 31 10.84 -23.09 5.00
N LEU A 32 10.60 -23.83 3.94
CA LEU A 32 11.06 -23.49 2.61
C LEU A 32 9.87 -23.55 1.66
N LEU A 33 9.61 -22.45 0.96
CA LEU A 33 8.58 -22.35 -0.06
C LEU A 33 9.23 -21.99 -1.40
N LYS A 34 9.00 -22.81 -2.42
CA LYS A 34 9.52 -22.59 -3.77
C LYS A 34 8.43 -22.09 -4.70
N SER A 35 8.78 -21.26 -5.67
CA SER A 35 7.92 -20.97 -6.82
C SER A 35 7.61 -22.23 -7.63
N PRO A 36 6.54 -22.24 -8.45
CA PRO A 36 6.21 -23.40 -9.29
C PRO A 36 7.36 -23.85 -10.22
N ASN A 37 8.14 -22.91 -10.77
CA ASN A 37 9.33 -23.21 -11.59
C ASN A 37 10.58 -23.53 -10.77
N GLY A 38 10.54 -23.37 -9.43
CA GLY A 38 11.64 -23.64 -8.52
C GLY A 38 12.76 -22.59 -8.49
N GLU A 39 12.67 -21.51 -9.25
CA GLU A 39 13.71 -20.49 -9.35
C GLU A 39 13.72 -19.51 -8.17
N LEU A 40 12.54 -19.22 -7.59
CA LEU A 40 12.41 -18.42 -6.38
C LEU A 40 12.25 -19.34 -5.16
N ILE A 41 12.99 -19.03 -4.10
CA ILE A 41 12.97 -19.78 -2.84
C ILE A 41 12.82 -18.79 -1.70
N ILE A 42 11.74 -18.92 -0.94
CA ILE A 42 11.51 -18.19 0.30
C ILE A 42 11.93 -19.09 1.46
N ASN A 43 12.89 -18.65 2.27
CA ASN A 43 13.21 -19.30 3.54
C ASN A 43 12.48 -18.53 4.65
N ILE A 44 11.80 -19.25 5.54
CA ILE A 44 11.08 -18.67 6.68
C ILE A 44 11.63 -19.31 7.95
N GLU A 45 12.07 -18.49 8.88
CA GLU A 45 12.61 -18.90 10.17
C GLU A 45 11.68 -18.43 11.28
N VAL A 46 11.22 -19.35 12.12
CA VAL A 46 10.34 -19.07 13.25
C VAL A 46 11.07 -19.45 14.53
N GLY A 47 11.41 -18.45 15.33
CA GLY A 47 12.10 -18.58 16.61
C GLY A 47 11.60 -17.52 17.59
N ASP A 48 12.53 -16.82 18.25
CA ASP A 48 12.19 -15.67 19.09
C ASP A 48 11.56 -14.53 18.29
N LYS A 49 11.98 -14.38 17.02
CA LYS A 49 11.34 -13.57 16.00
C LYS A 49 11.09 -14.39 14.75
N ILE A 50 10.26 -13.86 13.84
CA ILE A 50 10.06 -14.45 12.52
C ILE A 50 10.89 -13.66 11.52
N TYR A 51 11.68 -14.40 10.73
CA TYR A 51 12.48 -13.86 9.64
C TYR A 51 12.10 -14.53 8.33
N TYR A 52 12.25 -13.81 7.23
CA TYR A 52 12.20 -14.39 5.91
C TYR A 52 13.41 -13.94 5.08
N SER A 53 13.76 -14.70 4.06
CA SER A 53 14.71 -14.31 3.03
C SER A 53 14.25 -14.83 1.67
N LEU A 54 14.73 -14.21 0.59
CA LEU A 54 14.37 -14.57 -0.78
C LEU A 54 15.62 -14.83 -1.61
N LEU A 55 15.66 -15.98 -2.25
CA LEU A 55 16.66 -16.32 -3.26
C LEU A 55 16.02 -16.39 -4.64
N HIS A 56 16.73 -15.93 -5.67
CA HIS A 56 16.38 -16.13 -7.08
C HIS A 56 17.55 -16.81 -7.79
N ARG A 57 17.32 -17.99 -8.34
CA ARG A 57 18.35 -18.82 -9.02
C ARG A 57 19.61 -19.00 -8.15
N GLY A 58 19.40 -19.19 -6.84
CA GLY A 58 20.47 -19.39 -5.86
C GLY A 58 21.19 -18.11 -5.40
N LYS A 59 20.85 -16.92 -5.91
CA LYS A 59 21.40 -15.64 -5.45
C LYS A 59 20.45 -14.96 -4.47
N SER A 60 21.00 -14.31 -3.46
CA SER A 60 20.23 -13.54 -2.49
C SER A 60 19.60 -12.31 -3.14
N VAL A 61 18.29 -12.15 -2.97
CA VAL A 61 17.50 -11.00 -3.42
C VAL A 61 17.06 -10.17 -2.22
N ILE A 62 16.60 -10.85 -1.17
CA ILE A 62 16.30 -10.26 0.15
C ILE A 62 17.05 -11.12 1.17
N ALA A 63 17.92 -10.49 1.96
CA ALA A 63 18.62 -11.12 3.07
C ALA A 63 17.65 -11.36 4.25
N SER A 64 18.09 -12.04 5.30
CA SER A 64 17.27 -12.32 6.48
C SER A 64 16.64 -11.04 7.04
N SER A 65 15.31 -10.96 6.98
CA SER A 65 14.51 -9.76 7.25
C SER A 65 13.43 -10.07 8.29
N PRO A 66 13.39 -9.36 9.44
CA PRO A 66 12.38 -9.58 10.46
C PRO A 66 11.03 -9.02 10.03
N ILE A 67 9.96 -9.72 10.49
CA ILE A 67 8.57 -9.29 10.33
C ILE A 67 7.81 -9.52 11.63
N SER A 68 7.03 -8.53 12.05
CA SER A 68 6.17 -8.64 13.23
C SER A 68 5.01 -7.63 13.17
N MET A 69 4.03 -7.80 14.06
CA MET A 69 2.92 -6.87 14.19
C MET A 69 2.61 -6.67 15.67
N SER A 70 2.80 -5.46 16.17
CA SER A 70 2.53 -5.10 17.55
C SER A 70 1.06 -4.73 17.73
N LEU A 71 0.41 -5.33 18.69
CA LEU A 71 -0.98 -5.07 19.06
C LEU A 71 -1.04 -4.38 20.42
N ASP A 72 -2.21 -3.87 20.77
CA ASP A 72 -2.48 -3.40 22.12
C ASP A 72 -2.30 -4.53 23.18
N GLY A 73 -2.10 -4.14 24.44
CA GLY A 73 -1.86 -5.09 25.53
C GLY A 73 -0.51 -5.81 25.48
N ASP A 74 0.53 -5.15 24.94
CA ASP A 74 1.92 -5.66 24.85
C ASP A 74 2.05 -6.99 24.08
N LYS A 75 1.12 -7.28 23.18
CA LYS A 75 1.12 -8.46 22.33
C LYS A 75 1.83 -8.15 21.00
N THR A 76 2.84 -8.95 20.63
CA THR A 76 3.49 -8.85 19.33
C THR A 76 3.36 -10.18 18.57
N LEU A 77 2.63 -10.16 17.46
CA LEU A 77 2.56 -11.29 16.55
C LEU A 77 3.89 -11.41 15.81
N GLY A 78 4.48 -12.60 15.79
CA GLY A 78 5.79 -12.83 15.22
C GLY A 78 6.94 -12.82 16.23
N GLU A 79 6.69 -12.50 17.51
CA GLU A 79 7.66 -12.64 18.59
C GLU A 79 7.25 -13.78 19.53
N LYS A 80 8.20 -14.68 19.84
CA LYS A 80 8.02 -15.86 20.70
C LYS A 80 6.76 -16.68 20.36
N SER A 81 6.39 -16.67 19.09
CA SER A 81 5.16 -17.28 18.59
C SER A 81 5.34 -18.79 18.40
N ARG A 82 4.30 -19.55 18.77
CA ARG A 82 4.34 -21.03 18.75
C ARG A 82 3.53 -21.57 17.57
N VAL A 83 4.19 -22.22 16.65
CA VAL A 83 3.54 -22.86 15.51
C VAL A 83 2.58 -23.95 15.99
N LYS A 84 1.32 -23.84 15.57
CA LYS A 84 0.24 -24.81 15.80
C LYS A 84 0.12 -25.80 14.66
N ASN A 85 0.09 -25.28 13.43
CA ASN A 85 -0.05 -26.08 12.21
C ASN A 85 0.65 -25.38 11.05
N VAL A 86 1.01 -26.15 10.03
CA VAL A 86 1.57 -25.67 8.76
C VAL A 86 0.85 -26.37 7.62
N HIS A 87 0.39 -25.62 6.66
CA HIS A 87 -0.27 -26.11 5.47
C HIS A 87 0.41 -25.55 4.22
N MET A 88 0.74 -26.41 3.28
CA MET A 88 1.32 -26.02 2.00
C MET A 88 0.45 -26.59 0.89
N HIS A 89 0.12 -25.77 -0.09
CA HIS A 89 -0.65 -26.18 -1.25
C HIS A 89 -0.32 -25.31 -2.46
N GLN A 90 -0.80 -25.72 -3.61
CA GLN A 90 -0.65 -24.98 -4.86
C GLN A 90 -1.97 -24.32 -5.21
N ILE A 91 -1.92 -23.04 -5.59
CA ILE A 91 -3.02 -22.30 -6.19
C ILE A 91 -2.82 -22.33 -7.70
N ASN A 92 -3.85 -22.72 -8.44
CA ASN A 92 -3.85 -22.72 -9.91
C ASN A 92 -5.28 -22.39 -10.38
N GLU A 93 -5.52 -21.11 -10.60
CA GLU A 93 -6.82 -20.58 -10.97
C GLU A 93 -6.70 -19.47 -12.02
N SER A 94 -7.75 -19.22 -12.77
CA SER A 94 -7.85 -18.10 -13.69
C SER A 94 -8.79 -17.05 -13.14
N ILE A 95 -8.30 -15.83 -12.99
CA ILE A 95 -9.08 -14.68 -12.54
C ILE A 95 -9.65 -13.98 -13.78
N SER A 96 -10.97 -13.97 -13.91
CA SER A 96 -11.65 -13.12 -14.88
C SER A 96 -11.58 -11.68 -14.43
N THR A 97 -11.06 -10.80 -15.26
CA THR A 97 -10.83 -9.40 -14.88
C THR A 97 -11.97 -8.51 -15.30
N VAL A 98 -12.20 -7.47 -14.53
CA VAL A 98 -13.09 -6.36 -14.87
C VAL A 98 -12.20 -5.19 -15.32
N PHE A 99 -12.15 -4.91 -16.62
CA PHE A 99 -11.37 -3.79 -17.18
C PHE A 99 -9.90 -3.77 -16.74
N TYR A 100 -9.15 -4.73 -17.21
CA TYR A 100 -7.72 -4.82 -16.99
C TYR A 100 -6.99 -4.98 -18.33
N LYS A 101 -5.66 -4.95 -18.35
CA LYS A 101 -4.84 -5.14 -19.56
C LYS A 101 -5.00 -6.51 -20.24
N ARG A 102 -5.63 -7.49 -19.56
CA ARG A 102 -5.98 -8.83 -20.06
C ARG A 102 -7.35 -9.25 -19.52
N ASN A 103 -8.07 -10.06 -20.25
CA ASN A 103 -9.37 -10.60 -19.84
C ASN A 103 -9.26 -11.72 -18.79
N LEU A 104 -8.12 -12.44 -18.80
CA LEU A 104 -7.83 -13.52 -17.86
C LEU A 104 -6.41 -13.33 -17.31
N VAL A 105 -6.29 -13.43 -16.00
CA VAL A 105 -5.00 -13.45 -15.28
C VAL A 105 -4.82 -14.82 -14.66
N ASN A 106 -3.74 -15.51 -15.00
CA ASN A 106 -3.41 -16.80 -14.40
C ASN A 106 -2.78 -16.59 -13.02
N ASN A 107 -3.47 -17.00 -11.97
CA ASN A 107 -2.98 -17.01 -10.60
C ASN A 107 -2.41 -18.39 -10.26
N PHE A 108 -1.10 -18.54 -10.48
CA PHE A 108 -0.39 -19.79 -10.29
C PHE A 108 0.78 -19.59 -9.33
N CYS A 109 0.67 -20.16 -8.12
CA CYS A 109 1.69 -20.07 -7.08
C CYS A 109 1.65 -21.24 -6.11
N ASN A 110 2.69 -21.39 -5.32
CA ASN A 110 2.67 -22.22 -4.11
C ASN A 110 2.41 -21.33 -2.91
N GLU A 111 1.51 -21.74 -2.02
CA GLU A 111 1.17 -21.04 -0.78
C GLU A 111 1.58 -21.87 0.44
N LEU A 112 2.16 -21.20 1.42
CA LEU A 112 2.47 -21.71 2.75
C LEU A 112 1.68 -20.91 3.79
N ILE A 113 0.86 -21.59 4.57
CA ILE A 113 0.10 -21.02 5.70
C ILE A 113 0.67 -21.58 6.99
N ILE A 114 1.26 -20.70 7.80
CA ILE A 114 1.74 -21.03 9.14
C ILE A 114 0.71 -20.52 10.16
N THR A 115 0.05 -21.42 10.85
CA THR A 115 -0.91 -21.09 11.91
C THR A 115 -0.23 -21.15 13.26
N PHE A 116 -0.41 -20.11 14.06
CA PHE A 116 0.16 -19.98 15.41
C PHE A 116 -0.89 -20.21 16.50
N LYS A 117 -0.42 -20.55 17.70
CA LYS A 117 -1.29 -20.74 18.87
C LYS A 117 -1.86 -19.42 19.41
N GLU A 118 -1.27 -18.32 19.02
CA GLU A 118 -1.58 -16.94 19.40
C GLU A 118 -2.68 -16.31 18.53
N ASP A 119 -3.52 -17.15 17.87
CA ASP A 119 -4.68 -16.79 17.06
C ASP A 119 -4.37 -15.91 15.85
N PHE A 120 -3.25 -16.18 15.21
CA PHE A 120 -2.91 -15.58 13.92
C PHE A 120 -2.30 -16.59 12.94
N GLN A 121 -2.21 -16.19 11.69
CA GLN A 121 -1.52 -16.89 10.62
C GLN A 121 -0.56 -15.95 9.89
N LEU A 122 0.47 -16.53 9.31
CA LEU A 122 1.28 -15.93 8.25
C LEU A 122 1.09 -16.72 6.98
N ASN A 123 0.66 -16.03 5.93
CA ASN A 123 0.52 -16.60 4.61
C ASN A 123 1.66 -16.10 3.74
N PHE A 124 2.40 -17.01 3.13
CA PHE A 124 3.43 -16.73 2.13
C PHE A 124 3.02 -17.32 0.79
N ARG A 125 3.18 -16.56 -0.29
CA ARG A 125 2.98 -17.03 -1.66
C ARG A 125 4.25 -16.86 -2.47
N ALA A 126 4.65 -17.90 -3.16
CA ALA A 126 5.78 -17.91 -4.10
C ALA A 126 5.24 -18.07 -5.52
N TYR A 127 5.39 -17.03 -6.32
CA TYR A 127 5.11 -16.97 -7.75
C TYR A 127 6.41 -17.11 -8.53
N ASN A 128 6.34 -17.36 -9.84
CA ASN A 128 7.54 -17.36 -10.68
C ASN A 128 8.16 -15.95 -10.82
N GLU A 129 7.34 -14.91 -10.66
CA GLU A 129 7.71 -13.50 -10.81
C GLU A 129 7.84 -12.75 -9.48
N GLY A 130 7.80 -13.43 -8.33
CA GLY A 130 7.96 -12.77 -7.04
C GLY A 130 7.36 -13.54 -5.87
N MET A 131 7.38 -12.88 -4.72
CA MET A 131 6.76 -13.39 -3.49
C MET A 131 5.84 -12.37 -2.85
N ALA A 132 4.96 -12.85 -1.99
CA ALA A 132 4.19 -12.01 -1.09
C ALA A 132 4.00 -12.67 0.27
N TYR A 133 3.86 -11.85 1.33
CA TYR A 133 3.40 -12.34 2.63
C TYR A 133 2.36 -11.40 3.23
N ARG A 134 1.52 -11.94 4.11
CA ARG A 134 0.60 -11.15 4.93
C ARG A 134 0.33 -11.81 6.27
N PHE A 135 -0.02 -10.98 7.25
CA PHE A 135 -0.63 -11.44 8.50
C PHE A 135 -2.13 -11.69 8.31
N VAL A 136 -2.66 -12.63 9.10
CA VAL A 136 -4.10 -12.90 9.21
C VAL A 136 -4.40 -13.11 10.69
N VAL A 137 -5.23 -12.26 11.29
CA VAL A 137 -5.73 -12.47 12.66
C VAL A 137 -6.99 -13.31 12.60
N THR A 138 -7.03 -14.38 13.39
CA THR A 138 -8.14 -15.34 13.42
C THR A 138 -9.03 -15.20 14.67
N GLU A 139 -8.61 -14.39 15.64
CA GLU A 139 -9.40 -14.07 16.83
C GLU A 139 -10.56 -13.13 16.45
N ASN A 140 -11.76 -13.43 16.98
CA ASN A 140 -12.96 -12.65 16.68
C ASN A 140 -13.26 -11.60 17.78
N LYS A 141 -12.21 -10.95 18.30
CA LYS A 141 -12.33 -9.84 19.26
C LYS A 141 -11.73 -8.58 18.69
N PRO A 142 -12.28 -7.41 18.99
CA PRO A 142 -11.67 -6.14 18.60
C PRO A 142 -10.24 -6.02 19.15
N PHE A 143 -9.35 -5.42 18.37
CA PHE A 143 -7.97 -5.14 18.75
C PHE A 143 -7.44 -3.91 18.03
N ILE A 144 -6.34 -3.38 18.50
CA ILE A 144 -5.65 -2.22 17.92
C ILE A 144 -4.28 -2.69 17.43
N VAL A 145 -3.92 -2.29 16.21
CA VAL A 145 -2.57 -2.47 15.66
C VAL A 145 -1.75 -1.23 16.00
N MET A 146 -0.74 -1.43 16.85
CA MET A 146 0.15 -0.35 17.27
C MET A 146 1.18 -0.02 16.18
N ASN A 147 1.76 -1.06 15.57
CA ASN A 147 2.74 -0.93 14.48
C ASN A 147 2.91 -2.25 13.72
N GLU A 148 3.48 -2.19 12.52
CA GLU A 148 3.92 -3.34 11.73
C GLU A 148 5.42 -3.19 11.40
N GLU A 149 6.19 -4.23 11.66
CA GLU A 149 7.58 -4.36 11.22
C GLU A 149 7.59 -5.08 9.86
N ALA A 150 7.77 -4.33 8.79
CA ALA A 150 7.95 -4.83 7.44
C ALA A 150 9.36 -4.44 6.98
N THR A 151 10.28 -5.39 6.97
CA THR A 151 11.71 -5.14 6.69
C THR A 151 12.13 -5.83 5.42
N PHE A 152 13.03 -5.19 4.67
CA PHE A 152 13.66 -5.69 3.44
C PHE A 152 15.16 -5.42 3.55
N ASN A 153 15.92 -6.42 3.98
CA ASN A 153 17.38 -6.34 4.11
C ASN A 153 18.05 -6.80 2.83
N PHE A 154 19.19 -6.19 2.52
CA PHE A 154 20.02 -6.54 1.36
C PHE A 154 21.44 -6.84 1.80
N GLU A 155 22.14 -7.76 1.09
CA GLU A 155 23.52 -8.10 1.39
C GLU A 155 24.50 -7.00 0.95
N LYS A 156 24.10 -6.12 0.03
CA LYS A 156 24.92 -5.11 -0.58
C LYS A 156 24.22 -3.78 -0.67
N ASP A 157 25.00 -2.73 -0.87
CA ASP A 157 24.52 -1.38 -1.13
C ASP A 157 24.11 -1.24 -2.61
N TYR A 158 22.87 -1.62 -2.91
CA TYR A 158 22.34 -1.59 -4.26
C TYR A 158 21.86 -0.20 -4.66
N MET A 159 21.91 0.08 -5.96
CA MET A 159 21.22 1.23 -6.55
C MET A 159 19.71 1.04 -6.51
N THR A 160 18.99 2.14 -6.35
CA THR A 160 17.52 2.12 -6.18
C THR A 160 16.86 3.24 -6.97
N TYR A 161 15.62 3.02 -7.37
CA TYR A 161 14.70 4.06 -7.85
C TYR A 161 13.66 4.30 -6.76
N VAL A 162 13.68 5.51 -6.19
CA VAL A 162 12.91 5.83 -4.97
C VAL A 162 12.00 7.03 -5.20
N PRO A 163 10.68 6.87 -5.00
CA PRO A 163 9.69 7.95 -5.08
C PRO A 163 9.58 8.69 -3.74
N PHE A 164 10.54 9.56 -3.44
CA PHE A 164 10.52 10.31 -2.17
C PHE A 164 9.35 11.28 -2.08
N VAL A 165 8.84 11.43 -0.87
CA VAL A 165 7.89 12.48 -0.52
C VAL A 165 8.53 13.87 -0.77
N ARG A 166 7.80 14.74 -1.45
CA ARG A 166 8.26 16.08 -1.85
C ARG A 166 8.61 16.94 -0.62
N GLY A 167 9.82 17.49 -0.58
CA GLY A 167 10.27 18.34 0.51
C GLY A 167 10.45 17.61 1.86
N GLY A 168 10.32 16.28 1.91
CA GLY A 168 10.38 15.49 3.14
C GLY A 168 11.71 15.56 3.88
N LYS A 169 12.83 15.78 3.18
CA LYS A 169 14.17 15.88 3.78
C LYS A 169 14.27 16.90 4.93
N ASN A 170 13.48 17.96 4.90
CA ASN A 170 13.48 19.06 5.89
C ASN A 170 12.29 18.99 6.86
N LYS A 171 11.50 17.92 6.81
CA LYS A 171 10.30 17.72 7.65
C LYS A 171 10.50 16.55 8.60
N LYS A 172 9.79 16.55 9.72
CA LYS A 172 9.63 15.35 10.54
C LYS A 172 8.82 14.30 9.77
N ILE A 173 8.96 13.03 10.10
CA ILE A 173 8.23 11.94 9.43
C ILE A 173 6.72 12.16 9.51
N GLU A 174 6.21 12.60 10.65
CA GLU A 174 4.78 12.86 10.86
C GLU A 174 4.22 13.94 9.91
N GLU A 175 5.04 14.93 9.57
CA GLU A 175 4.65 16.01 8.65
C GLU A 175 4.70 15.57 7.19
N GLN A 176 5.33 14.44 6.90
CA GLN A 176 5.47 13.90 5.54
C GLN A 176 4.25 13.07 5.10
N PHE A 177 3.39 12.65 6.03
CA PHE A 177 2.19 11.88 5.70
C PHE A 177 1.10 12.68 5.02
N PHE A 178 1.16 14.01 5.06
CA PHE A 178 0.29 14.89 4.28
C PHE A 178 1.01 15.24 2.97
N ASN A 179 0.80 14.45 1.95
CA ASN A 179 1.53 14.56 0.69
C ASN A 179 0.88 13.74 -0.44
N SER A 180 1.13 14.17 -1.69
CA SER A 180 0.91 13.39 -2.89
C SER A 180 2.24 13.14 -3.62
N PHE A 181 2.32 12.09 -4.44
CA PHE A 181 3.51 11.82 -5.25
C PHE A 181 3.36 12.44 -6.64
N GLU A 182 4.05 13.54 -6.86
CA GLU A 182 4.11 14.26 -8.13
C GLU A 182 5.56 14.62 -8.51
N ASN A 183 6.49 13.75 -8.18
CA ASN A 183 7.92 13.92 -8.41
C ASN A 183 8.44 12.87 -9.38
N VAL A 184 9.66 13.10 -9.88
CA VAL A 184 10.46 12.06 -10.52
C VAL A 184 11.04 11.11 -9.48
N TYR A 185 11.26 9.86 -9.87
CA TYR A 185 12.03 8.91 -9.05
C TYR A 185 13.48 9.37 -8.92
N THR A 186 14.02 9.24 -7.73
CA THR A 186 15.45 9.51 -7.47
C THR A 186 16.24 8.22 -7.61
N HIS A 187 17.33 8.25 -8.39
CA HIS A 187 18.24 7.11 -8.57
C HIS A 187 19.47 7.33 -7.68
N LEU A 188 19.65 6.47 -6.67
CA LEU A 188 20.74 6.54 -5.69
C LEU A 188 20.95 5.19 -5.01
N SER A 189 22.10 5.00 -4.34
CA SER A 189 22.32 3.81 -3.52
C SER A 189 21.49 3.81 -2.23
N LEU A 190 21.26 2.63 -1.65
CA LEU A 190 20.53 2.48 -0.38
C LEU A 190 21.16 3.34 0.73
N SER A 191 22.47 3.30 0.87
CA SER A 191 23.20 4.04 1.93
C SER A 191 23.13 5.57 1.76
N GLU A 192 22.87 6.07 0.56
CA GLU A 192 22.70 7.50 0.26
C GLU A 192 21.28 8.01 0.56
N MET A 193 20.33 7.12 0.81
CA MET A 193 18.96 7.53 1.14
C MET A 193 18.94 8.39 2.42
N PRO A 194 18.24 9.55 2.39
CA PRO A 194 18.07 10.36 3.59
C PRO A 194 17.36 9.60 4.71
N SER A 195 17.96 9.56 5.92
CA SER A 195 17.43 8.78 7.04
C SER A 195 16.10 9.29 7.61
N ASN A 196 15.71 10.51 7.30
CA ASN A 196 14.51 11.17 7.78
C ASN A 196 13.48 11.44 6.68
N GLN A 197 13.62 10.81 5.50
CA GLN A 197 12.69 10.99 4.39
C GLN A 197 12.02 9.68 4.04
N ILE A 198 10.70 9.68 3.99
CA ILE A 198 9.92 8.55 3.55
C ILE A 198 9.71 8.58 2.04
N ALA A 199 9.49 7.41 1.48
CA ALA A 199 9.17 7.23 0.08
C ALA A 199 7.89 6.40 -0.06
N PHE A 200 7.15 6.65 -1.14
CA PHE A 200 6.01 5.82 -1.52
C PHE A 200 6.47 4.44 -2.01
N THR A 201 5.56 3.51 -2.12
CA THR A 201 5.72 2.31 -2.95
C THR A 201 5.09 2.56 -4.33
N PRO A 202 5.59 1.91 -5.41
CA PRO A 202 6.67 0.92 -5.43
C PRO A 202 8.08 1.53 -5.39
N VAL A 203 9.03 0.81 -4.76
CA VAL A 203 10.47 1.10 -4.82
C VAL A 203 11.16 0.00 -5.60
N VAL A 204 12.08 0.36 -6.49
CA VAL A 204 12.83 -0.61 -7.28
C VAL A 204 14.29 -0.64 -6.85
N VAL A 205 14.83 -1.83 -6.64
CA VAL A 205 16.22 -2.10 -6.27
C VAL A 205 16.90 -2.84 -7.43
N GLU A 206 18.06 -2.37 -7.87
CA GLU A 206 18.86 -3.01 -8.91
C GLU A 206 19.66 -4.17 -8.32
N LEU A 207 19.43 -5.37 -8.86
CA LEU A 207 20.12 -6.57 -8.41
C LEU A 207 21.36 -6.83 -9.26
N GLU A 208 22.29 -7.62 -8.74
CA GLU A 208 23.45 -8.06 -9.51
C GLU A 208 23.06 -8.87 -10.75
N GLY A 209 23.67 -8.51 -11.88
CA GLY A 209 23.41 -9.17 -13.17
C GLY A 209 22.24 -8.57 -13.95
N GLY A 210 21.77 -7.37 -13.56
CA GLY A 210 20.78 -6.59 -14.30
C GLY A 210 19.33 -6.89 -13.91
N GLY A 211 19.07 -7.82 -12.99
CA GLY A 211 17.73 -8.06 -12.46
C GLY A 211 17.24 -6.90 -11.59
N LYS A 212 15.94 -6.86 -11.34
CA LYS A 212 15.30 -5.86 -10.48
C LYS A 212 14.44 -6.55 -9.40
N LEU A 213 14.42 -5.94 -8.22
CA LEU A 213 13.42 -6.20 -7.19
C LEU A 213 12.51 -4.99 -7.09
N CYS A 214 11.18 -5.19 -7.15
CA CYS A 214 10.23 -4.12 -6.93
C CYS A 214 9.42 -4.41 -5.65
N ILE A 215 9.50 -3.51 -4.67
CA ILE A 215 8.75 -3.60 -3.42
C ILE A 215 7.43 -2.88 -3.61
N ALA A 216 6.33 -3.59 -3.35
CA ALA A 216 4.97 -3.09 -3.50
C ALA A 216 4.04 -3.66 -2.42
N GLU A 217 2.77 -3.32 -2.48
CA GLU A 217 1.72 -3.87 -1.63
C GLU A 217 0.43 -4.08 -2.42
N SER A 218 -0.47 -4.89 -1.90
CA SER A 218 -1.80 -5.11 -2.46
C SER A 218 -2.81 -5.37 -1.37
N ASP A 219 -4.10 -5.23 -1.71
CA ASP A 219 -5.22 -5.48 -0.79
C ASP A 219 -5.23 -4.54 0.42
N VAL A 220 -4.90 -3.27 0.19
CA VAL A 220 -4.87 -2.23 1.21
C VAL A 220 -6.30 -1.77 1.49
N GLU A 221 -6.92 -2.36 2.51
CA GLU A 221 -8.29 -2.06 2.92
C GLU A 221 -8.34 -1.75 4.41
N SER A 222 -8.87 -0.58 4.78
CA SER A 222 -8.99 -0.11 6.19
C SER A 222 -7.68 -0.28 6.98
N TYR A 223 -6.57 0.06 6.34
CA TYR A 223 -5.23 -0.03 6.87
C TYR A 223 -4.34 1.01 6.19
N PRO A 224 -3.34 1.61 6.86
CA PRO A 224 -2.47 2.58 6.21
C PRO A 224 -1.62 1.94 5.10
N GLY A 225 -1.46 2.63 3.98
CA GLY A 225 -0.49 2.28 2.95
C GLY A 225 0.93 2.30 3.50
N MET A 226 1.79 1.45 2.95
CA MET A 226 3.19 1.35 3.37
C MET A 226 4.05 2.39 2.66
N PHE A 227 4.64 3.30 3.44
CA PHE A 227 5.83 4.03 3.01
C PHE A 227 7.08 3.23 3.35
N VAL A 228 8.20 3.56 2.74
CA VAL A 228 9.50 2.97 3.08
C VAL A 228 10.51 4.04 3.47
N CYS A 229 11.44 3.68 4.33
CA CYS A 229 12.48 4.56 4.84
C CYS A 229 13.76 3.76 5.08
N ASN A 230 14.92 4.42 4.96
CA ASN A 230 16.22 3.89 5.38
C ASN A 230 16.75 4.70 6.56
N ALA A 231 16.13 4.57 7.74
CA ALA A 231 16.44 5.36 8.92
C ALA A 231 17.89 5.20 9.41
N GLU A 232 18.52 4.08 9.14
CA GLU A 232 19.86 3.74 9.62
C GLU A 232 20.96 3.99 8.58
N ARG A 233 20.61 4.45 7.36
CA ARG A 233 21.53 4.55 6.22
C ARG A 233 22.31 3.27 5.99
N SER A 234 21.62 2.16 6.10
CA SER A 234 22.13 0.81 5.96
C SER A 234 21.70 0.21 4.61
N THR A 235 21.97 -1.06 4.40
CA THR A 235 21.44 -1.83 3.29
C THR A 235 20.04 -2.41 3.60
N SER A 236 19.18 -1.61 4.25
CA SER A 236 17.84 -2.05 4.70
C SER A 236 16.79 -1.01 4.41
N LEU A 237 15.63 -1.45 3.93
CA LEU A 237 14.42 -0.66 3.83
C LEU A 237 13.41 -1.14 4.87
N LYS A 238 12.76 -0.21 5.57
CA LYS A 238 11.74 -0.49 6.58
C LYS A 238 10.42 0.15 6.20
N GLY A 239 9.33 -0.58 6.37
CA GLY A 239 7.97 -0.06 6.25
C GLY A 239 7.68 0.98 7.32
N ILE A 240 7.05 2.07 6.91
CA ILE A 240 6.58 3.15 7.78
C ILE A 240 5.09 3.34 7.51
N PHE A 241 4.31 3.42 8.58
CA PHE A 241 2.85 3.49 8.51
C PHE A 241 2.35 4.75 9.21
N ALA A 242 1.46 5.49 8.53
CA ALA A 242 0.86 6.67 9.13
C ALA A 242 0.00 6.28 10.33
N PRO A 243 0.17 6.91 11.49
CA PRO A 243 -0.70 6.69 12.64
C PRO A 243 -2.14 7.09 12.34
N TYR A 244 -3.09 6.42 13.00
CA TYR A 244 -4.53 6.60 12.78
C TYR A 244 -4.96 8.05 13.01
N PRO A 245 -5.79 8.64 12.13
CA PRO A 245 -6.30 10.00 12.32
C PRO A 245 -7.14 10.11 13.61
N LYS A 246 -6.81 11.09 14.47
CA LYS A 246 -7.56 11.41 15.69
C LYS A 246 -8.46 12.59 15.50
N LYS A 247 -7.94 13.65 14.86
CA LYS A 247 -8.69 14.87 14.60
C LYS A 247 -8.50 15.29 13.15
N LEU A 248 -9.61 15.52 12.51
CA LEU A 248 -9.69 15.94 11.12
C LEU A 248 -10.30 17.33 11.04
N LEU A 249 -9.75 18.18 10.19
CA LEU A 249 -10.27 19.51 9.90
C LEU A 249 -10.36 19.73 8.41
N GLN A 250 -11.42 20.39 7.98
CA GLN A 250 -11.51 20.89 6.61
C GLN A 250 -10.42 21.95 6.38
N GLY A 251 -9.72 21.89 5.27
CA GLY A 251 -8.64 22.83 4.94
C GLY A 251 -7.99 22.52 3.61
N GLY A 252 -6.70 22.86 3.49
CA GLY A 252 -5.91 22.65 2.30
C GLY A 252 -6.33 23.54 1.12
N HIS A 253 -6.09 23.06 -0.10
CA HIS A 253 -6.43 23.78 -1.32
C HIS A 253 -7.95 24.04 -1.39
N ASN A 254 -8.34 25.30 -1.47
CA ASN A 254 -9.74 25.75 -1.53
C ASN A 254 -10.68 25.12 -0.48
N ASN A 255 -10.16 24.69 0.68
CA ASN A 255 -10.90 23.97 1.72
C ASN A 255 -11.51 22.62 1.23
N LEU A 256 -10.88 21.97 0.25
CA LEU A 256 -11.37 20.74 -0.37
C LEU A 256 -10.75 19.48 0.22
N GLN A 257 -9.77 19.66 1.14
CA GLN A 257 -9.03 18.54 1.75
C GLN A 257 -9.48 18.31 3.18
N MET A 258 -9.29 17.06 3.63
CA MET A 258 -9.45 16.68 5.03
C MET A 258 -8.08 16.56 5.68
N GLN A 259 -7.67 17.59 6.43
CA GLN A 259 -6.36 17.63 7.07
C GLN A 259 -6.35 16.90 8.40
N VAL A 260 -5.44 15.94 8.56
CA VAL A 260 -5.20 15.27 9.85
C VAL A 260 -4.35 16.19 10.72
N THR A 261 -4.93 16.80 11.76
CA THR A 261 -4.26 17.72 12.68
C THR A 261 -3.74 17.07 13.95
N GLU A 262 -4.31 15.92 14.34
CA GLU A 262 -3.86 15.09 15.44
C GLU A 262 -3.94 13.62 15.04
N ARG A 263 -2.96 12.82 15.46
CA ARG A 263 -2.91 11.38 15.23
C ARG A 263 -2.91 10.62 16.55
N GLU A 264 -3.41 9.40 16.52
CA GLU A 264 -3.33 8.46 17.61
C GLU A 264 -1.92 7.85 17.71
N ASN A 265 -1.67 7.07 18.75
CA ASN A 265 -0.41 6.33 18.92
C ASN A 265 -0.46 4.90 18.33
N TYR A 266 -1.41 4.62 17.45
CA TYR A 266 -1.60 3.34 16.77
C TYR A 266 -1.95 3.57 15.29
N ILE A 267 -1.84 2.52 14.47
CA ILE A 267 -2.01 2.63 13.03
C ILE A 267 -3.38 2.12 12.52
N ALA A 268 -4.03 1.19 13.23
CA ALA A 268 -5.35 0.70 12.81
C ALA A 268 -6.20 0.19 13.97
N LYS A 269 -7.53 0.34 13.84
CA LYS A 269 -8.56 -0.30 14.67
C LYS A 269 -9.18 -1.45 13.90
N CYS A 270 -9.27 -2.61 14.53
CA CYS A 270 -9.81 -3.83 13.93
C CYS A 270 -10.98 -4.34 14.75
N SER A 271 -12.08 -4.68 14.09
CA SER A 271 -13.29 -5.19 14.76
C SER A 271 -13.21 -6.67 15.13
N GLY A 272 -12.16 -7.38 14.68
CA GLY A 272 -11.95 -8.80 14.90
C GLY A 272 -11.21 -9.45 13.76
N LYS A 273 -11.50 -10.71 13.48
CA LYS A 273 -10.87 -11.51 12.42
C LYS A 273 -10.74 -10.73 11.10
N ARG A 274 -9.50 -10.64 10.58
CA ARG A 274 -9.22 -9.98 9.30
C ARG A 274 -7.93 -10.46 8.66
N THR A 275 -7.82 -10.23 7.36
CA THR A 275 -6.55 -10.25 6.61
C THR A 275 -5.93 -8.85 6.60
N PHE A 276 -4.60 -8.79 6.51
CA PHE A 276 -3.84 -7.55 6.34
C PHE A 276 -3.32 -7.44 4.89
N PRO A 277 -2.86 -6.25 4.47
CA PRO A 277 -2.31 -6.10 3.13
C PRO A 277 -1.15 -7.05 2.86
N TRP A 278 -1.02 -7.44 1.59
CA TRP A 278 0.14 -8.18 1.12
C TRP A 278 1.36 -7.27 1.01
N ARG A 279 2.48 -7.72 1.55
CA ARG A 279 3.80 -7.14 1.29
C ARG A 279 4.43 -7.94 0.17
N ILE A 280 4.76 -7.26 -0.92
CA ILE A 280 5.11 -7.87 -2.19
C ILE A 280 6.55 -7.56 -2.56
N ALA A 281 7.26 -8.57 -3.05
CA ALA A 281 8.57 -8.47 -3.65
C ALA A 281 8.50 -9.09 -5.05
N ILE A 282 8.38 -8.25 -6.08
CA ILE A 282 8.41 -8.65 -7.50
C ILE A 282 9.87 -8.80 -7.91
N VAL A 283 10.23 -9.91 -8.50
CA VAL A 283 11.58 -10.18 -9.02
C VAL A 283 11.52 -10.31 -10.53
N SER A 284 12.33 -9.55 -11.24
CA SER A 284 12.47 -9.62 -12.68
C SER A 284 13.92 -9.83 -13.11
N SER A 285 14.12 -10.51 -14.20
CA SER A 285 15.43 -10.65 -14.86
C SER A 285 15.63 -9.62 -15.98
N ASP A 286 14.54 -8.98 -16.43
CA ASP A 286 14.51 -8.02 -17.53
C ASP A 286 13.50 -6.91 -17.19
N ASP A 287 13.81 -5.65 -17.46
CA ASP A 287 12.98 -4.49 -17.13
C ASP A 287 11.56 -4.56 -17.73
N LYS A 288 11.40 -5.17 -18.92
CA LYS A 288 10.08 -5.36 -19.54
C LYS A 288 9.13 -6.23 -18.72
N GLU A 289 9.67 -7.16 -17.88
CA GLU A 289 8.86 -8.01 -17.02
C GLU A 289 8.15 -7.22 -15.91
N LEU A 290 8.71 -6.06 -15.50
CA LEU A 290 8.05 -5.17 -14.54
C LEU A 290 6.80 -4.51 -15.14
N LEU A 291 6.85 -4.11 -16.42
CA LEU A 291 5.71 -3.51 -17.12
C LEU A 291 4.53 -4.48 -17.26
N ASP A 292 4.82 -5.76 -17.42
CA ASP A 292 3.81 -6.80 -17.66
C ASP A 292 3.52 -7.65 -16.42
N ASN A 293 3.89 -7.19 -15.24
CA ASN A 293 3.65 -7.89 -13.99
C ASN A 293 2.20 -7.73 -13.52
N ASP A 294 1.59 -8.83 -13.05
CA ASP A 294 0.21 -8.88 -12.56
C ASP A 294 0.11 -9.20 -11.06
N LEU A 295 1.24 -9.22 -10.33
CA LEU A 295 1.28 -9.78 -8.97
C LEU A 295 0.39 -9.01 -8.00
N VAL A 296 0.35 -7.68 -8.10
CA VAL A 296 -0.54 -6.83 -7.28
C VAL A 296 -2.01 -7.19 -7.53
N TYR A 297 -2.38 -7.42 -8.80
CA TYR A 297 -3.75 -7.81 -9.17
C TYR A 297 -4.11 -9.22 -8.68
N LYS A 298 -3.21 -10.20 -8.83
CA LYS A 298 -3.39 -11.60 -8.37
C LYS A 298 -3.61 -11.72 -6.87
N LEU A 299 -3.05 -10.78 -6.09
CA LEU A 299 -3.09 -10.77 -4.63
C LEU A 299 -4.25 -9.93 -4.07
N ALA A 300 -4.89 -9.11 -4.89
CA ALA A 300 -6.06 -8.33 -4.49
C ALA A 300 -7.26 -9.22 -4.18
N ALA A 301 -8.12 -8.76 -3.28
CA ALA A 301 -9.39 -9.42 -3.01
C ALA A 301 -10.27 -9.42 -4.27
N PRO A 302 -11.13 -10.46 -4.45
CA PRO A 302 -12.07 -10.48 -5.57
C PRO A 302 -13.04 -9.30 -5.53
N SER A 303 -13.57 -8.92 -6.71
CA SER A 303 -14.63 -7.91 -6.80
C SER A 303 -15.81 -8.27 -5.91
N ARG A 304 -16.36 -7.26 -5.21
CA ARG A 304 -17.59 -7.37 -4.43
C ARG A 304 -18.81 -6.83 -5.19
N ILE A 305 -18.61 -6.42 -6.44
CA ILE A 305 -19.68 -5.95 -7.32
C ILE A 305 -20.04 -7.11 -8.26
N ASP A 306 -21.26 -7.62 -8.14
CA ASP A 306 -21.74 -8.76 -8.92
C ASP A 306 -21.98 -8.41 -10.39
N ASP A 307 -22.63 -7.27 -10.66
CA ASP A 307 -22.85 -6.75 -12.02
C ASP A 307 -21.97 -5.53 -12.29
N THR A 308 -20.97 -5.72 -13.14
CA THR A 308 -20.05 -4.67 -13.61
C THR A 308 -20.35 -4.18 -15.02
N SER A 309 -21.45 -4.63 -15.63
CA SER A 309 -21.82 -4.33 -17.03
C SER A 309 -22.08 -2.84 -17.29
N TRP A 310 -22.44 -2.10 -16.26
CA TRP A 310 -22.69 -0.66 -16.29
C TRP A 310 -21.40 0.17 -16.35
N ILE A 311 -20.26 -0.36 -15.95
CA ILE A 311 -18.97 0.32 -16.02
C ILE A 311 -18.50 0.30 -17.48
N LYS A 312 -18.34 1.46 -18.08
CA LYS A 312 -17.89 1.61 -19.47
C LYS A 312 -16.57 2.34 -19.49
N PRO A 313 -15.42 1.66 -19.68
CA PRO A 313 -14.13 2.31 -19.83
C PRO A 313 -14.10 3.11 -21.12
N GLY A 314 -13.32 4.18 -21.14
CA GLY A 314 -13.16 5.03 -22.32
C GLY A 314 -12.10 6.11 -22.10
N LYS A 315 -11.83 6.86 -23.15
CA LYS A 315 -10.98 8.04 -23.10
C LYS A 315 -11.80 9.23 -22.61
N ALA A 316 -11.14 10.15 -21.91
CA ALA A 316 -11.76 11.38 -21.45
C ALA A 316 -11.00 12.60 -21.97
N ALA A 317 -11.71 13.57 -22.51
CA ALA A 317 -11.18 14.91 -22.73
C ALA A 317 -11.22 15.66 -21.41
N TRP A 318 -10.09 16.28 -21.06
CA TRP A 318 -9.90 16.93 -19.76
C TRP A 318 -9.34 18.34 -19.96
N GLU A 319 -10.14 19.35 -19.65
CA GLU A 319 -9.87 20.75 -19.98
C GLU A 319 -8.84 21.42 -19.06
N TRP A 320 -8.69 20.94 -17.82
CA TRP A 320 -7.71 21.48 -16.87
C TRP A 320 -6.28 21.41 -17.40
N TRP A 321 -5.97 20.35 -18.17
CA TRP A 321 -4.63 20.10 -18.70
C TRP A 321 -4.11 21.23 -19.59
N ASN A 322 -5.01 21.98 -20.24
CA ASN A 322 -4.69 23.12 -21.08
C ASN A 322 -5.38 24.43 -20.64
N HIS A 323 -5.71 24.56 -19.34
CA HIS A 323 -6.32 25.74 -18.77
C HIS A 323 -7.61 26.19 -19.46
N TRP A 324 -8.51 25.25 -19.77
CA TRP A 324 -9.73 25.54 -20.55
C TRP A 324 -9.44 26.23 -21.90
N GLY A 325 -8.21 26.19 -22.38
CA GLY A 325 -7.76 26.88 -23.58
C GLY A 325 -8.43 26.33 -24.83
N LEU A 326 -9.08 27.20 -25.59
CA LEU A 326 -9.65 26.92 -26.89
C LEU A 326 -9.16 27.97 -27.90
N SER A 327 -9.02 27.55 -29.17
CA SER A 327 -8.73 28.45 -30.28
C SER A 327 -9.80 28.30 -31.37
N GLY A 328 -10.04 29.35 -32.11
CA GLY A 328 -11.01 29.36 -33.22
C GLY A 328 -12.48 29.38 -32.71
N VAL A 329 -12.75 29.89 -31.51
CA VAL A 329 -14.07 30.10 -30.94
C VAL A 329 -14.37 31.59 -30.85
N ASP A 330 -15.66 31.95 -30.86
CA ASP A 330 -16.16 33.34 -30.80
C ASP A 330 -16.63 33.77 -29.41
N PHE A 331 -16.32 32.95 -28.38
CA PHE A 331 -16.62 33.19 -27.00
C PHE A 331 -15.36 33.12 -26.11
N LYS A 332 -15.46 33.67 -24.91
CA LYS A 332 -14.37 33.55 -23.92
C LYS A 332 -14.36 32.14 -23.30
N ALA A 333 -13.29 31.39 -23.55
CA ALA A 333 -13.08 30.08 -22.92
C ALA A 333 -12.89 30.21 -21.41
N GLY A 334 -13.34 29.20 -20.66
CA GLY A 334 -13.32 29.14 -19.21
C GLY A 334 -14.38 28.19 -18.66
N VAL A 335 -14.70 28.32 -17.38
CA VAL A 335 -15.78 27.54 -16.75
C VAL A 335 -17.13 28.12 -17.19
N ASN A 336 -17.68 27.61 -18.29
CA ASN A 336 -18.99 27.98 -18.81
C ASN A 336 -19.50 26.93 -19.81
N ASN A 337 -20.81 26.93 -20.06
CA ASN A 337 -21.46 25.95 -20.94
C ASN A 337 -20.91 25.98 -22.38
N ALA A 338 -20.57 27.14 -22.91
CA ALA A 338 -20.05 27.24 -24.28
C ALA A 338 -18.71 26.48 -24.44
N THR A 339 -17.81 26.61 -23.44
CA THR A 339 -16.54 25.88 -23.41
C THR A 339 -16.77 24.37 -23.36
N TYR A 340 -17.61 23.90 -22.45
CA TYR A 340 -17.85 22.45 -22.32
C TYR A 340 -18.58 21.86 -23.52
N LYS A 341 -19.48 22.60 -24.18
CA LYS A 341 -20.06 22.18 -25.45
C LYS A 341 -19.00 21.99 -26.55
N ALA A 342 -18.01 22.90 -26.62
CA ALA A 342 -16.91 22.76 -27.56
C ALA A 342 -16.05 21.51 -27.26
N TYR A 343 -15.79 21.19 -25.98
CA TYR A 343 -15.11 19.95 -25.59
C TYR A 343 -15.94 18.71 -25.91
N ILE A 344 -17.26 18.75 -25.71
CA ILE A 344 -18.18 17.66 -26.09
C ILE A 344 -18.17 17.45 -27.61
N ASP A 345 -18.21 18.52 -28.41
CA ASP A 345 -18.11 18.44 -29.88
C ASP A 345 -16.79 17.84 -30.34
N PHE A 346 -15.69 18.26 -29.70
CA PHE A 346 -14.37 17.71 -29.97
C PHE A 346 -14.33 16.20 -29.60
N ALA A 347 -14.82 15.82 -28.44
CA ALA A 347 -14.88 14.44 -28.00
C ALA A 347 -15.68 13.57 -29.00
N ALA A 348 -16.86 14.03 -29.40
CA ALA A 348 -17.71 13.34 -30.36
C ALA A 348 -17.04 13.16 -31.71
N LYS A 349 -16.38 14.22 -32.22
CA LYS A 349 -15.65 14.20 -33.51
C LYS A 349 -14.48 13.21 -33.48
N HIS A 350 -13.82 13.03 -32.34
CA HIS A 350 -12.58 12.26 -32.24
C HIS A 350 -12.74 10.89 -31.60
N GLY A 351 -13.96 10.42 -31.31
CA GLY A 351 -14.25 9.13 -30.73
C GLY A 351 -13.69 9.03 -29.31
N ILE A 352 -13.89 10.07 -28.52
CA ILE A 352 -13.60 10.15 -27.09
C ILE A 352 -14.92 9.97 -26.35
N GLU A 353 -14.97 9.08 -25.39
CA GLU A 353 -16.21 8.65 -24.74
C GLU A 353 -16.71 9.63 -23.66
N TYR A 354 -15.78 10.39 -23.05
CA TYR A 354 -16.11 11.23 -21.89
C TYR A 354 -15.50 12.63 -21.98
N VAL A 355 -16.13 13.56 -21.28
CA VAL A 355 -15.56 14.87 -20.94
C VAL A 355 -15.58 15.02 -19.41
N ILE A 356 -14.43 15.40 -18.82
CA ILE A 356 -14.33 15.74 -17.40
C ILE A 356 -14.56 17.23 -17.26
N LEU A 357 -15.47 17.62 -16.39
CA LEU A 357 -15.56 18.98 -15.85
C LEU A 357 -14.71 19.02 -14.58
N ASP A 358 -13.54 19.64 -14.67
CA ASP A 358 -12.59 19.76 -13.56
C ASP A 358 -13.03 20.82 -12.53
N GLU A 359 -12.20 21.14 -11.55
CA GLU A 359 -12.50 22.09 -10.49
C GLU A 359 -13.07 23.40 -11.04
N GLY A 360 -14.17 23.90 -10.44
CA GLY A 360 -14.78 25.18 -10.79
C GLY A 360 -16.24 25.12 -11.24
N TRP A 361 -16.77 23.96 -11.61
CA TRP A 361 -18.20 23.80 -11.94
C TRP A 361 -19.11 23.89 -10.71
N ALA A 362 -18.62 23.55 -9.53
CA ALA A 362 -19.29 23.70 -8.23
C ALA A 362 -18.62 24.77 -7.38
N VAL A 363 -19.32 25.27 -6.37
CA VAL A 363 -18.82 26.31 -5.48
C VAL A 363 -17.66 25.79 -4.63
N ASN A 364 -16.47 26.36 -4.86
CA ASN A 364 -15.28 26.11 -4.05
C ASN A 364 -15.41 26.70 -2.63
N LEU A 365 -14.40 26.56 -1.79
CA LEU A 365 -14.28 27.07 -0.41
C LEU A 365 -15.30 26.50 0.58
N LYS A 366 -16.55 26.26 0.17
CA LYS A 366 -17.60 25.64 0.99
C LYS A 366 -17.59 24.12 0.90
N ALA A 367 -16.88 23.57 -0.07
CA ALA A 367 -16.90 22.14 -0.39
C ALA A 367 -18.35 21.61 -0.50
N ASP A 368 -19.16 22.24 -1.33
CA ASP A 368 -20.57 21.91 -1.54
C ASP A 368 -20.80 21.56 -3.02
N LEU A 369 -20.87 20.28 -3.29
CA LEU A 369 -21.05 19.77 -4.66
C LEU A 369 -22.50 19.91 -5.17
N PHE A 370 -23.46 20.30 -4.33
CA PHE A 370 -24.84 20.59 -4.78
C PHE A 370 -25.02 22.03 -5.26
N GLN A 371 -24.06 22.91 -4.99
CA GLN A 371 -24.10 24.30 -5.44
C GLN A 371 -23.28 24.47 -6.73
N VAL A 372 -23.96 24.34 -7.85
CA VAL A 372 -23.38 24.60 -9.18
C VAL A 372 -23.17 26.11 -9.37
N VAL A 373 -22.06 26.53 -9.98
CA VAL A 373 -21.80 27.94 -10.28
C VAL A 373 -22.78 28.47 -11.34
N PRO A 374 -23.11 29.77 -11.34
CA PRO A 374 -24.12 30.34 -12.26
C PRO A 374 -23.77 30.18 -13.75
N GLU A 375 -22.51 30.09 -14.07
CA GLU A 375 -21.98 29.94 -15.44
C GLU A 375 -22.20 28.55 -16.04
N ILE A 376 -22.63 27.58 -15.22
CA ILE A 376 -22.82 26.17 -15.60
C ILE A 376 -24.30 25.77 -15.42
N ASP A 377 -24.91 25.34 -16.50
CA ASP A 377 -26.16 24.57 -16.49
C ASP A 377 -25.86 23.10 -16.80
N LEU A 378 -25.76 22.30 -15.74
CA LEU A 378 -25.46 20.87 -15.89
C LEU A 378 -26.55 20.09 -16.62
N LYS A 379 -27.83 20.48 -16.49
CA LYS A 379 -28.93 19.82 -17.17
C LYS A 379 -28.81 20.02 -18.68
N GLU A 380 -28.51 21.25 -19.10
CA GLU A 380 -28.26 21.57 -20.49
C GLU A 380 -27.03 20.79 -21.02
N LEU A 381 -25.95 20.76 -20.27
CA LEU A 381 -24.72 20.06 -20.67
C LEU A 381 -24.93 18.54 -20.78
N VAL A 382 -25.63 17.92 -19.83
CA VAL A 382 -25.96 16.49 -19.88
C VAL A 382 -26.80 16.17 -21.12
N ALA A 383 -27.88 16.93 -21.35
CA ALA A 383 -28.73 16.72 -22.52
C ALA A 383 -27.95 16.91 -23.82
N TYR A 384 -27.06 17.90 -23.89
CA TYR A 384 -26.20 18.13 -25.03
C TYR A 384 -25.21 16.99 -25.26
N ALA A 385 -24.54 16.52 -24.21
CA ALA A 385 -23.58 15.41 -24.26
C ALA A 385 -24.27 14.09 -24.68
N GLU A 386 -25.44 13.79 -24.12
CA GLU A 386 -26.23 12.61 -24.48
C GLU A 386 -26.64 12.62 -25.95
N SER A 387 -27.04 13.80 -26.51
CA SER A 387 -27.35 13.93 -27.92
C SER A 387 -26.18 13.58 -28.86
N LYS A 388 -24.96 13.58 -28.34
CA LYS A 388 -23.71 13.26 -29.05
C LYS A 388 -23.07 11.94 -28.58
N ASN A 389 -23.75 11.21 -27.71
CA ASN A 389 -23.28 9.95 -27.10
C ASN A 389 -21.96 10.15 -26.31
N ILE A 390 -21.81 11.27 -25.61
CA ILE A 390 -20.70 11.59 -24.74
C ILE A 390 -21.15 11.54 -23.27
N GLY A 391 -20.36 10.90 -22.41
CA GLY A 391 -20.57 10.88 -20.96
C GLY A 391 -19.88 12.08 -20.28
N LEU A 392 -20.52 12.65 -19.26
CA LEU A 392 -19.90 13.65 -18.41
C LEU A 392 -19.41 13.05 -17.10
N ILE A 393 -18.22 13.46 -16.67
CA ILE A 393 -17.59 13.13 -15.40
C ILE A 393 -17.35 14.45 -14.66
N LEU A 394 -17.70 14.51 -13.39
CA LEU A 394 -17.49 15.71 -12.56
C LEU A 394 -16.27 15.54 -11.67
N TRP A 395 -15.52 16.62 -11.51
CA TRP A 395 -14.46 16.69 -10.51
C TRP A 395 -15.06 16.95 -9.12
N ALA A 396 -14.47 16.35 -8.09
CA ALA A 396 -14.87 16.54 -6.70
C ALA A 396 -13.65 16.58 -5.80
N GLY A 397 -13.58 17.56 -4.90
CA GLY A 397 -12.62 17.51 -3.79
C GLY A 397 -13.03 16.45 -2.78
N TYR A 398 -12.04 15.69 -2.27
CA TYR A 398 -12.27 14.54 -1.42
C TYR A 398 -13.16 14.83 -0.19
N TYR A 399 -12.95 15.97 0.48
CA TYR A 399 -13.74 16.31 1.68
C TYR A 399 -15.23 16.38 1.39
N ALA A 400 -15.62 17.08 0.32
CA ALA A 400 -17.04 17.22 -0.03
C ALA A 400 -17.64 15.89 -0.51
N PHE A 401 -16.85 15.13 -1.27
CA PHE A 401 -17.31 13.86 -1.82
C PHE A 401 -17.49 12.81 -0.72
N GLU A 402 -16.51 12.64 0.17
CA GLU A 402 -16.56 11.65 1.26
C GLU A 402 -17.68 11.94 2.26
N ARG A 403 -17.91 13.22 2.58
CA ARG A 403 -18.96 13.64 3.50
C ARG A 403 -20.37 13.29 3.01
N ASP A 404 -20.65 13.50 1.73
CA ASP A 404 -22.01 13.43 1.16
C ASP A 404 -22.10 12.37 0.03
N MET A 405 -21.20 11.36 0.00
CA MET A 405 -20.97 10.45 -1.13
C MET A 405 -22.24 9.77 -1.64
N GLU A 406 -23.07 9.23 -0.75
CA GLU A 406 -24.28 8.50 -1.17
C GLU A 406 -25.31 9.42 -1.85
N ASP A 407 -25.51 10.60 -1.28
CA ASP A 407 -26.48 11.59 -1.81
C ASP A 407 -25.97 12.19 -3.12
N ILE A 408 -24.67 12.48 -3.21
CA ILE A 408 -24.02 12.99 -4.42
C ILE A 408 -24.11 11.95 -5.54
N CYS A 409 -23.74 10.70 -5.29
CA CYS A 409 -23.79 9.65 -6.29
C CYS A 409 -25.22 9.42 -6.80
N ARG A 410 -26.22 9.39 -5.92
CA ARG A 410 -27.61 9.25 -6.29
C ARG A 410 -28.08 10.43 -7.14
N TYR A 411 -27.93 11.65 -6.66
CA TYR A 411 -28.42 12.86 -7.34
C TYR A 411 -27.81 13.01 -8.74
N TYR A 412 -26.49 12.88 -8.86
CA TYR A 412 -25.81 13.06 -10.14
C TYR A 412 -25.98 11.88 -11.10
N SER A 413 -26.17 10.66 -10.60
CA SER A 413 -26.54 9.52 -11.42
C SER A 413 -27.93 9.71 -12.04
N GLU A 414 -28.92 10.17 -11.27
CA GLU A 414 -30.27 10.51 -11.74
C GLU A 414 -30.24 11.65 -12.77
N LEU A 415 -29.33 12.60 -12.62
CA LEU A 415 -29.13 13.68 -13.60
C LEU A 415 -28.52 13.18 -14.91
N GLY A 416 -27.82 12.04 -14.94
CA GLY A 416 -27.18 11.47 -16.11
C GLY A 416 -25.63 11.56 -16.11
N ILE A 417 -25.00 12.04 -15.04
CA ILE A 417 -23.54 12.04 -14.86
C ILE A 417 -23.03 10.59 -14.74
N LYS A 418 -21.86 10.32 -15.34
CA LYS A 418 -21.32 8.98 -15.46
C LYS A 418 -20.28 8.61 -14.39
N GLY A 419 -19.78 9.58 -13.64
CA GLY A 419 -18.82 9.33 -12.57
C GLY A 419 -18.16 10.59 -12.03
N PHE A 420 -17.22 10.39 -11.11
CA PHE A 420 -16.46 11.47 -10.49
C PHE A 420 -14.95 11.22 -10.60
N LYS A 421 -14.21 12.29 -10.84
CA LYS A 421 -12.77 12.40 -10.58
C LYS A 421 -12.62 12.98 -9.18
N VAL A 422 -12.32 12.13 -8.21
CA VAL A 422 -12.11 12.58 -6.81
C VAL A 422 -10.65 12.90 -6.60
N ASP A 423 -10.37 14.10 -6.06
CA ASP A 423 -9.02 14.65 -5.96
C ASP A 423 -8.75 15.18 -4.54
N PHE A 424 -7.48 15.49 -4.21
CA PHE A 424 -7.05 15.98 -2.91
C PHE A 424 -7.42 15.04 -1.74
N MET A 425 -7.02 13.77 -1.82
CA MET A 425 -7.31 12.72 -0.84
C MET A 425 -6.24 12.54 0.25
N ASP A 426 -5.31 13.42 0.38
CA ASP A 426 -4.19 13.39 1.33
C ASP A 426 -4.50 13.85 2.77
#